data_1c183c7dc601816f33e6d21332ec6a9d
#
_entry.id   1c183c7dc601816f33e6d21332ec6a9d
#
_cell.length_a   1.000
_cell.length_b   1.000
_cell.length_c   1.000
_cell.angle_alpha   90.00
_cell.angle_beta   90.00
_cell.angle_gamma   90.00
#
_symmetry.space_group_name_H-M   'P 1'
#
loop_
_entity.id
_entity.type
_entity.pdbx_description
1 polymer ?
#
loop_
_entity_poly.entity_id
_entity_poly.type
_entity_poly.pdbx_seq_one_letter_code
_entity_poly.pdbx_strand_id
1 'polypeptide(L)'
;MQEYDMLIIGGGPGGYVAAIRASQLGKKTAVVESNHLGGICLNWGCIPTKTLLKNADVLDIINNANKFGIEVGEVTINWGKIIKRSRDVAKRLSKGIEFLIKKNKIDYIAARGKLLGKGKVETTDSNGKKVQLFAK
;
A
#
# COMPACT_ATOMS: atom_id res chain seq x y z
N MET A 1 17.27 -12.50 -19.91
CA MET A 1 16.33 -11.41 -19.60
C MET A 1 15.05 -12.06 -19.10
N GLN A 2 14.49 -11.59 -17.99
CA GLN A 2 13.26 -12.16 -17.44
C GLN A 2 12.06 -11.57 -18.18
N GLU A 3 11.14 -12.44 -18.63
CA GLU A 3 10.03 -12.06 -19.51
C GLU A 3 8.70 -12.23 -18.79
N TYR A 4 7.80 -11.26 -18.98
CA TYR A 4 6.45 -11.20 -18.42
C TYR A 4 5.41 -10.89 -19.48
N ASP A 5 4.16 -11.27 -19.21
CA ASP A 5 3.03 -10.81 -20.03
C ASP A 5 2.61 -9.39 -19.61
N MET A 6 2.79 -9.06 -18.32
CA MET A 6 2.51 -7.73 -17.78
C MET A 6 3.54 -7.35 -16.73
N LEU A 7 4.13 -6.17 -16.88
CA LEU A 7 5.05 -5.58 -15.94
C LEU A 7 4.51 -4.21 -15.50
N ILE A 8 4.32 -4.05 -14.19
CA ILE A 8 3.70 -2.86 -13.61
C ILE A 8 4.76 -2.10 -12.82
N ILE A 9 4.92 -0.82 -13.12
CA ILE A 9 5.82 0.08 -12.40
C ILE A 9 4.99 0.90 -11.42
N GLY A 10 5.22 0.67 -10.13
CA GLY A 10 4.50 1.27 -9.02
C GLY A 10 3.54 0.30 -8.34
N GLY A 11 3.75 0.05 -7.05
CA GLY A 11 2.96 -0.84 -6.20
C GLY A 11 1.82 -0.15 -5.44
N GLY A 12 1.39 1.04 -5.87
CA GLY A 12 0.25 1.76 -5.31
C GLY A 12 -1.11 1.12 -5.68
N PRO A 13 -2.24 1.75 -5.30
CA PRO A 13 -3.59 1.17 -5.49
C PRO A 13 -3.88 0.74 -6.93
N GLY A 14 -3.53 1.53 -7.93
CA GLY A 14 -3.68 1.13 -9.33
C GLY A 14 -2.78 -0.05 -9.70
N GLY A 15 -1.53 -0.04 -9.22
CA GLY A 15 -0.54 -1.06 -9.58
C GLY A 15 -0.85 -2.44 -8.99
N TYR A 16 -1.03 -2.54 -7.68
CA TYR A 16 -1.30 -3.86 -7.08
C TYR A 16 -2.66 -4.44 -7.51
N VAL A 17 -3.68 -3.60 -7.72
CA VAL A 17 -4.99 -4.06 -8.22
C VAL A 17 -4.84 -4.61 -9.64
N ALA A 18 -4.17 -3.88 -10.53
CA ALA A 18 -3.91 -4.33 -11.90
C ALA A 18 -3.09 -5.64 -11.91
N ALA A 19 -2.06 -5.74 -11.07
CA ALA A 19 -1.23 -6.93 -10.97
C ALA A 19 -2.02 -8.16 -10.53
N ILE A 20 -2.83 -8.03 -9.47
CA ILE A 20 -3.67 -9.12 -8.97
C ILE A 20 -4.65 -9.55 -10.06
N ARG A 21 -5.30 -8.60 -10.74
CA ARG A 21 -6.26 -8.92 -11.78
C ARG A 21 -5.62 -9.60 -12.97
N ALA A 22 -4.46 -9.10 -13.43
CA ALA A 22 -3.71 -9.73 -14.53
C ALA A 22 -3.33 -11.17 -14.20
N SER A 23 -2.81 -11.42 -13.00
CA SER A 23 -2.47 -12.76 -12.54
C SER A 23 -3.68 -13.70 -12.46
N GLN A 24 -4.83 -13.21 -11.97
CA GLN A 24 -6.10 -13.97 -11.97
C GLN A 24 -6.58 -14.35 -13.38
N LEU A 25 -6.21 -13.56 -14.38
CA LEU A 25 -6.46 -13.83 -15.80
C LEU A 25 -5.37 -14.72 -16.45
N GLY A 26 -4.53 -15.34 -15.64
CA GLY A 26 -3.49 -16.28 -16.10
C GLY A 26 -2.25 -15.61 -16.70
N LYS A 27 -2.07 -14.29 -16.52
CA LYS A 27 -0.91 -13.57 -17.03
C LYS A 27 0.28 -13.70 -16.08
N LYS A 28 1.46 -13.98 -16.62
CA LYS A 28 2.72 -13.91 -15.87
C LYS A 28 3.03 -12.45 -15.57
N THR A 29 2.92 -12.07 -14.31
CA THR A 29 2.90 -10.65 -13.90
C THR A 29 4.01 -10.34 -12.92
N ALA A 30 4.61 -9.15 -13.05
CA ALA A 30 5.50 -8.58 -12.04
C ALA A 30 5.09 -7.16 -11.67
N VAL A 31 5.40 -6.78 -10.41
CA VAL A 31 5.29 -5.42 -9.88
C VAL A 31 6.67 -4.92 -9.46
N VAL A 32 7.08 -3.81 -10.01
CA VAL A 32 8.29 -3.08 -9.62
C VAL A 32 7.89 -1.93 -8.71
N GLU A 33 8.36 -1.92 -7.47
CA GLU A 33 8.10 -0.85 -6.50
C GLU A 33 9.39 -0.52 -5.73
N SER A 34 9.74 0.75 -5.68
CA SER A 34 10.99 1.21 -5.08
C SER A 34 10.92 1.41 -3.57
N ASN A 35 9.72 1.46 -3.00
CA ASN A 35 9.52 1.81 -1.61
C ASN A 35 8.63 0.77 -0.91
N HIS A 36 7.33 1.03 -0.78
CA HIS A 36 6.41 0.14 -0.08
C HIS A 36 5.20 -0.22 -0.93
N LEU A 37 4.85 -1.51 -0.97
CA LEU A 37 3.58 -1.95 -1.54
C LEU A 37 2.41 -1.24 -0.85
N GLY A 38 1.38 -0.90 -1.66
CA GLY A 38 0.28 -0.06 -1.22
C GLY A 38 0.49 1.44 -1.53
N GLY A 39 1.72 1.86 -1.87
CA GLY A 39 2.07 3.22 -2.27
C GLY A 39 1.73 4.27 -1.21
N ILE A 40 1.61 5.51 -1.64
CA ILE A 40 1.30 6.65 -0.76
C ILE A 40 -0.02 6.45 -0.03
N CYS A 41 -1.05 5.96 -0.72
CA CYS A 41 -2.40 5.84 -0.14
C CYS A 41 -2.41 5.00 1.14
N LEU A 42 -1.81 3.80 1.12
CA LEU A 42 -1.81 2.92 2.28
C LEU A 42 -0.83 3.38 3.36
N ASN A 43 0.35 3.86 2.96
CA ASN A 43 1.45 4.07 3.90
C ASN A 43 1.47 5.48 4.51
N TRP A 44 1.10 6.53 3.74
CA TRP A 44 1.25 7.93 4.18
C TRP A 44 0.05 8.82 3.84
N GLY A 45 -0.94 8.32 3.10
CA GLY A 45 -2.07 9.11 2.61
C GLY A 45 -3.41 8.65 3.18
N CYS A 46 -4.22 8.02 2.34
CA CYS A 46 -5.64 7.72 2.60
C CYS A 46 -5.86 6.98 3.93
N ILE A 47 -5.09 5.94 4.19
CA ILE A 47 -5.33 5.07 5.36
C ILE A 47 -4.94 5.73 6.68
N PRO A 48 -3.72 6.31 6.83
CA PRO A 48 -3.40 7.09 8.02
C PRO A 48 -4.39 8.23 8.25
N THR A 49 -4.75 8.98 7.20
CA THR A 49 -5.70 10.10 7.31
C THR A 49 -7.07 9.63 7.79
N LYS A 50 -7.65 8.59 7.19
CA LYS A 50 -8.94 8.02 7.62
C LYS A 50 -8.88 7.49 9.05
N THR A 51 -7.74 6.94 9.46
CA THR A 51 -7.55 6.46 10.82
C THR A 51 -7.57 7.62 11.83
N LEU A 52 -6.94 8.75 11.48
CA LEU A 52 -6.96 9.96 12.31
C LEU A 52 -8.35 10.61 12.35
N LEU A 53 -9.02 10.72 11.21
CA LEU A 53 -10.40 11.22 11.14
C LEU A 53 -11.34 10.38 12.02
N LYS A 54 -11.17 9.05 12.02
CA LYS A 54 -12.00 8.19 12.90
C LYS A 54 -11.75 8.46 14.40
N ASN A 55 -10.55 8.86 14.79
CA ASN A 55 -10.32 9.29 16.18
C ASN A 55 -11.05 10.61 16.50
N ALA A 56 -11.09 11.55 15.53
CA ALA A 56 -11.85 12.79 15.68
C ALA A 56 -13.35 12.50 15.78
N ASP A 57 -13.91 11.62 14.94
CA ASP A 57 -15.32 11.20 15.04
C ASP A 57 -15.64 10.61 16.42
N VAL A 58 -14.75 9.77 16.96
CA VAL A 58 -14.95 9.18 18.30
C VAL A 58 -14.96 10.26 19.37
N LEU A 59 -14.07 11.25 19.29
CA LEU A 59 -14.03 12.34 20.23
C LEU A 59 -15.31 13.21 20.15
N ASP A 60 -15.78 13.47 18.92
CA ASP A 60 -17.03 14.19 18.72
C ASP A 60 -18.23 13.45 19.31
N ILE A 61 -18.31 12.13 19.13
CA ILE A 61 -19.35 11.29 19.76
C ILE A 61 -19.27 11.40 21.29
N ILE A 62 -18.08 11.33 21.87
CA ILE A 62 -17.88 11.44 23.33
C ILE A 62 -18.33 12.82 23.82
N ASN A 63 -17.94 13.90 23.15
CA ASN A 63 -18.31 15.25 23.52
C ASN A 63 -19.82 15.54 23.40
N ASN A 64 -20.52 14.78 22.59
CA ASN A 64 -21.96 14.91 22.37
C ASN A 64 -22.79 13.78 23.03
N ALA A 65 -22.16 12.94 23.85
CA ALA A 65 -22.80 11.75 24.44
C ALA A 65 -24.01 12.08 25.31
N ASN A 66 -24.02 13.25 25.96
CA ASN A 66 -25.14 13.72 26.77
C ASN A 66 -26.45 13.88 25.98
N LYS A 67 -26.38 14.19 24.68
CA LYS A 67 -27.57 14.24 23.79
C LYS A 67 -28.26 12.89 23.65
N PHE A 68 -27.57 11.81 23.97
CA PHE A 68 -28.06 10.44 23.93
C PHE A 68 -28.33 9.86 25.33
N GLY A 69 -28.34 10.71 26.36
CA GLY A 69 -28.52 10.30 27.75
C GLY A 69 -27.35 9.55 28.35
N ILE A 70 -26.14 9.70 27.76
CA ILE A 70 -24.91 9.06 28.25
C ILE A 70 -24.04 10.11 28.90
N GLU A 71 -23.71 9.92 30.17
CA GLU A 71 -22.77 10.77 30.90
C GLU A 71 -21.35 10.22 30.75
N VAL A 72 -20.42 11.08 30.35
CA VAL A 72 -19.01 10.75 30.20
C VAL A 72 -18.19 11.59 31.17
N GLY A 73 -17.32 10.95 31.96
CA GLY A 73 -16.40 11.61 32.85
C GLY A 73 -15.24 12.31 32.12
N GLU A 74 -14.15 12.55 32.86
CA GLU A 74 -12.97 13.22 32.29
C GLU A 74 -12.37 12.42 31.12
N VAL A 75 -12.14 13.12 30.00
CA VAL A 75 -11.58 12.53 28.77
C VAL A 75 -10.17 13.04 28.57
N THR A 76 -9.21 12.13 28.52
CA THR A 76 -7.82 12.46 28.21
C THR A 76 -7.43 11.95 26.84
N ILE A 77 -6.70 12.75 26.08
CA ILE A 77 -6.23 12.44 24.72
C ILE A 77 -4.75 12.05 24.77
N ASN A 78 -4.43 10.85 24.30
CA ASN A 78 -3.06 10.38 24.15
C ASN A 78 -2.64 10.37 22.67
N TRP A 79 -1.99 11.45 22.23
CA TRP A 79 -1.52 11.61 20.85
C TRP A 79 -0.58 10.52 20.40
N GLY A 80 0.32 10.05 21.27
CA GLY A 80 1.25 8.96 20.94
C GLY A 80 0.51 7.68 20.54
N LYS A 81 -0.54 7.32 21.28
CA LYS A 81 -1.39 6.15 20.95
C LYS A 81 -2.18 6.35 19.67
N ILE A 82 -2.68 7.56 19.40
CA ILE A 82 -3.41 7.89 18.17
C ILE A 82 -2.50 7.72 16.95
N ILE A 83 -1.31 8.31 16.99
CA ILE A 83 -0.34 8.20 15.90
C ILE A 83 0.10 6.75 15.71
N LYS A 84 0.44 6.05 16.80
CA LYS A 84 0.81 4.63 16.74
C LYS A 84 -0.29 3.80 16.07
N ARG A 85 -1.56 3.99 16.47
CA ARG A 85 -2.71 3.30 15.85
C ARG A 85 -2.77 3.53 14.33
N SER A 86 -2.57 4.77 13.86
CA SER A 86 -2.60 5.07 12.44
C SER A 86 -1.50 4.31 11.66
N ARG A 87 -0.31 4.19 12.25
CA ARG A 87 0.82 3.44 11.68
C ARG A 87 0.59 1.94 11.70
N ASP A 88 0.04 1.42 12.77
CA ASP A 88 -0.27 -0.03 12.90
C ASP A 88 -1.33 -0.46 11.88
N VAL A 89 -2.36 0.38 11.63
CA VAL A 89 -3.38 0.13 10.59
C VAL A 89 -2.75 0.14 9.20
N ALA A 90 -1.95 1.15 8.88
CA ALA A 90 -1.25 1.25 7.59
C ALA A 90 -0.36 0.02 7.35
N LYS A 91 0.46 -0.35 8.34
CA LYS A 91 1.35 -1.52 8.27
C LYS A 91 0.58 -2.83 8.06
N ARG A 92 -0.55 -3.01 8.75
CA ARG A 92 -1.39 -4.20 8.59
C ARG A 92 -1.93 -4.32 7.16
N LEU A 93 -2.41 -3.21 6.58
CA LEU A 93 -2.95 -3.22 5.22
C LEU A 93 -1.85 -3.45 4.17
N SER A 94 -0.67 -2.83 4.31
CA SER A 94 0.46 -3.08 3.41
C SER A 94 0.89 -4.54 3.44
N LYS A 95 0.96 -5.18 4.62
CA LYS A 95 1.20 -6.62 4.73
C LYS A 95 0.12 -7.45 4.06
N GLY A 96 -1.13 -7.00 4.09
CA GLY A 96 -2.23 -7.63 3.34
C GLY A 96 -1.99 -7.60 1.83
N ILE A 97 -1.45 -6.50 1.28
CA ILE A 97 -1.07 -6.42 -0.13
C ILE A 97 0.11 -7.36 -0.44
N GLU A 98 1.14 -7.39 0.40
CA GLU A 98 2.26 -8.34 0.24
C GLU A 98 1.76 -9.79 0.19
N PHE A 99 0.84 -10.15 1.09
CA PHE A 99 0.20 -11.46 1.07
C PHE A 99 -0.55 -11.75 -0.23
N LEU A 100 -1.34 -10.77 -0.74
CA LEU A 100 -2.09 -10.92 -1.99
C LEU A 100 -1.16 -11.05 -3.20
N ILE A 101 -0.09 -10.30 -3.28
CA ILE A 101 0.95 -10.42 -4.32
C ILE A 101 1.53 -11.84 -4.31
N LYS A 102 1.94 -12.34 -3.15
CA LYS A 102 2.46 -13.70 -3.00
C LYS A 102 1.43 -14.78 -3.33
N LYS A 103 0.18 -14.64 -2.81
CA LYS A 103 -0.91 -15.58 -3.05
C LYS A 103 -1.22 -15.75 -4.54
N ASN A 104 -1.16 -14.65 -5.29
CA ASN A 104 -1.41 -14.63 -6.73
C ASN A 104 -0.14 -14.92 -7.56
N LYS A 105 0.97 -15.35 -6.95
CA LYS A 105 2.22 -15.70 -7.63
C LYS A 105 2.75 -14.57 -8.52
N ILE A 106 2.60 -13.34 -8.08
CA ILE A 106 3.10 -12.15 -8.75
C ILE A 106 4.53 -11.90 -8.28
N ASP A 107 5.45 -11.68 -9.20
CA ASP A 107 6.82 -11.34 -8.86
C ASP A 107 6.89 -9.91 -8.33
N TYR A 108 7.34 -9.76 -7.09
CA TYR A 108 7.61 -8.46 -6.50
C TYR A 108 9.09 -8.12 -6.64
N ILE A 109 9.37 -7.00 -7.30
CA ILE A 109 10.73 -6.51 -7.56
C ILE A 109 10.92 -5.20 -6.80
N ALA A 110 11.66 -5.27 -5.70
CA ALA A 110 11.98 -4.12 -4.85
C ALA A 110 13.07 -3.27 -5.53
N ALA A 111 12.66 -2.40 -6.45
CA ALA A 111 13.56 -1.59 -7.26
C ALA A 111 12.83 -0.39 -7.88
N ARG A 112 13.62 0.59 -8.32
CA ARG A 112 13.13 1.67 -9.17
C ARG A 112 13.08 1.19 -10.63
N GLY A 113 11.93 1.32 -11.28
CA GLY A 113 11.73 0.99 -12.68
C GLY A 113 11.92 2.19 -13.61
N LYS A 114 12.57 1.98 -14.75
CA LYS A 114 12.73 2.95 -15.83
C LYS A 114 12.35 2.31 -17.16
N LEU A 115 11.41 2.91 -17.88
CA LEU A 115 11.04 2.49 -19.22
C LEU A 115 12.19 2.78 -20.20
N LEU A 116 12.54 1.78 -21.00
CA LEU A 116 13.54 1.90 -22.06
C LEU A 116 12.91 1.86 -23.47
N GLY A 117 11.59 1.66 -23.55
CA GLY A 117 10.87 1.46 -24.80
C GLY A 117 10.89 0.00 -25.29
N LYS A 118 10.07 -0.28 -26.30
CA LYS A 118 9.96 -1.62 -26.94
C LYS A 118 9.78 -2.77 -25.94
N GLY A 119 8.92 -2.57 -24.92
CA GLY A 119 8.65 -3.56 -23.86
C GLY A 119 9.77 -3.75 -22.83
N LYS A 120 10.85 -2.98 -22.89
CA LYS A 120 11.99 -3.10 -21.95
C LYS A 120 11.86 -2.16 -20.77
N VAL A 121 12.16 -2.67 -19.58
CA VAL A 121 12.25 -1.92 -18.34
C VAL A 121 13.59 -2.22 -17.67
N GLU A 122 14.33 -1.18 -17.32
CA GLU A 122 15.50 -1.30 -16.43
C GLU A 122 15.02 -1.13 -14.99
N THR A 123 15.41 -2.04 -14.12
CA THR A 123 15.21 -1.91 -12.68
C THR A 123 16.54 -1.63 -12.00
N THR A 124 16.53 -0.76 -10.99
CA THR A 124 17.70 -0.45 -10.15
C THR A 124 17.32 -0.69 -8.69
N ASP A 125 17.95 -1.63 -8.02
CA ASP A 125 17.72 -1.92 -6.61
C ASP A 125 18.40 -0.90 -5.67
N SER A 126 18.23 -1.07 -4.36
CA SER A 126 18.82 -0.21 -3.33
C SER A 126 20.36 -0.22 -3.31
N ASN A 127 20.99 -1.25 -3.89
CA ASN A 127 22.45 -1.40 -3.99
C ASN A 127 23.00 -0.87 -5.32
N GLY A 128 22.14 -0.28 -6.17
CA GLY A 128 22.52 0.21 -7.49
C GLY A 128 22.63 -0.88 -8.56
N LYS A 129 22.30 -2.14 -8.25
CA LYS A 129 22.31 -3.24 -9.22
C LYS A 129 21.20 -3.06 -10.24
N LYS A 130 21.58 -3.10 -11.51
CA LYS A 130 20.66 -2.94 -12.63
C LYS A 130 20.30 -4.30 -13.24
N VAL A 131 19.02 -4.50 -13.53
CA VAL A 131 18.49 -5.66 -14.22
C VAL A 131 17.51 -5.20 -15.30
N GLN A 132 17.57 -5.78 -16.47
CA GLN A 132 16.60 -5.53 -17.53
C GLN A 132 15.54 -6.63 -17.54
N LEU A 133 14.30 -6.18 -17.61
CA LEU A 133 13.08 -6.98 -17.72
C LEU A 133 12.42 -6.68 -19.06
N PHE A 134 11.60 -7.62 -19.51
CA PHE A 134 10.84 -7.46 -20.74
C PHE A 134 9.36 -7.78 -20.49
N ALA A 135 8.47 -6.98 -21.06
CA ALA A 135 7.03 -7.24 -21.13
C ALA A 135 6.58 -7.25 -22.58
N LYS A 136 5.73 -8.22 -22.92
CA LYS A 136 5.13 -8.36 -24.26
C LYS A 136 4.18 -7.24 -24.59
#